data_d00c445d30b116a62b4e6bda37822d85
#
_entry.id   d00c445d30b116a62b4e6bda37822d85
#
_cell.length_a   1.000
_cell.length_b   1.000
_cell.length_c   1.000
_cell.angle_alpha   90.00
_cell.angle_beta   90.00
_cell.angle_gamma   90.00
#
_symmetry.space_group_name_H-M   'P 1'
#
loop_
_entity.id
_entity.type
_entity.pdbx_description
1 polymer ?
#
loop_
_entity_poly.entity_id
_entity_poly.type
_entity_poly.pdbx_seq_one_letter_code
_entity_poly.pdbx_strand_id
1 'polypeptide(L)'
;YVATDLDDTYTDADLKLQVDIKKYTEEVSIDYRLKVQLWDDRKELVTELNSDPFKIESIGKKRLDLSRLIKNPKKWTSETPYLYTLKMSLLTMDGAEHDAIETRMGFKETEIRGEAFYLNGVLLKVNAQNSHMQHPEMGHAMTEDIIRKDFEILKQFNFNAVRTSHYPPVNKYLELADEYGLFVIDEAGVEAHATEFVSKKPEFTEMYKER
;
A
#
# COMPACT_ATOMS: atom_id res chain seq x y z
N TYR A 1 -7.47 2.37 3.31
CA TYR A 1 -7.22 1.87 1.97
C TYR A 1 -7.02 3.04 1.01
N VAL A 2 -5.97 2.98 0.18
CA VAL A 2 -5.65 3.97 -0.85
C VAL A 2 -5.64 3.27 -2.19
N ALA A 3 -6.34 3.81 -3.17
CA ALA A 3 -6.32 3.32 -4.55
C ALA A 3 -6.13 4.48 -5.52
N THR A 4 -5.51 4.19 -6.63
CA THR A 4 -5.37 5.09 -7.77
C THR A 4 -5.96 4.45 -9.01
N ASP A 5 -6.59 5.24 -9.85
CA ASP A 5 -7.27 4.80 -11.05
C ASP A 5 -6.92 5.80 -12.16
N LEU A 6 -6.15 5.37 -13.13
CA LEU A 6 -5.73 6.24 -14.23
C LEU A 6 -6.85 6.33 -15.28
N ASP A 7 -6.93 7.43 -15.98
CA ASP A 7 -7.86 7.56 -17.12
C ASP A 7 -7.43 6.70 -18.32
N ASP A 8 -8.31 6.55 -19.31
CA ASP A 8 -8.05 5.75 -20.52
C ASP A 8 -6.79 6.16 -21.29
N THR A 9 -6.27 7.35 -21.02
CA THR A 9 -5.04 7.89 -21.63
C THR A 9 -3.83 7.77 -20.72
N TYR A 10 -3.99 7.24 -19.51
CA TYR A 10 -2.96 7.16 -18.45
C TYR A 10 -2.36 8.53 -18.11
N THR A 11 -3.14 9.59 -18.27
CA THR A 11 -2.70 10.98 -18.03
C THR A 11 -3.11 11.44 -16.65
N ASP A 12 -4.39 11.51 -16.38
CA ASP A 12 -4.96 11.93 -15.09
C ASP A 12 -5.25 10.71 -14.20
N ALA A 13 -5.43 10.93 -12.91
CA ALA A 13 -5.71 9.85 -11.96
C ALA A 13 -6.76 10.23 -10.93
N ASP A 14 -7.69 9.34 -10.66
CA ASP A 14 -8.54 9.42 -9.49
C ASP A 14 -7.82 8.82 -8.27
N LEU A 15 -7.56 9.67 -7.26
CA LEU A 15 -7.16 9.23 -5.93
C LEU A 15 -8.41 8.87 -5.14
N LYS A 16 -8.53 7.62 -4.74
CA LYS A 16 -9.66 7.07 -3.98
C LYS A 16 -9.19 6.63 -2.60
N LEU A 17 -9.85 7.12 -1.56
CA LEU A 17 -9.50 6.88 -0.17
C LEU A 17 -10.68 6.29 0.58
N GLN A 18 -10.47 5.20 1.29
CA GLN A 18 -11.40 4.65 2.26
C GLN A 18 -10.72 4.64 3.63
N VAL A 19 -11.21 5.47 4.55
CA VAL A 19 -10.61 5.70 5.85
C VAL A 19 -11.54 5.20 6.94
N ASP A 20 -11.07 4.26 7.75
CA ASP A 20 -11.77 3.73 8.90
C ASP A 20 -11.22 4.36 10.18
N ILE A 21 -12.06 5.10 10.88
CA ILE A 21 -11.74 5.74 12.15
C ILE A 21 -12.46 4.97 13.26
N LYS A 22 -11.70 4.49 14.24
CA LYS A 22 -12.22 3.72 15.37
C LYS A 22 -12.10 4.50 16.66
N LYS A 23 -13.15 4.48 17.46
CA LYS A 23 -13.17 4.99 18.82
C LYS A 23 -13.19 3.80 19.79
N TYR A 24 -12.28 3.79 20.75
CA TYR A 24 -12.10 2.70 21.70
C TYR A 24 -12.55 3.05 23.12
N THR A 25 -12.90 4.32 23.35
CA THR A 25 -13.31 4.82 24.68
C THR A 25 -14.75 5.29 24.68
N GLU A 26 -15.39 5.32 25.85
CA GLU A 26 -16.74 5.87 26.06
C GLU A 26 -16.74 7.38 26.39
N GLU A 27 -15.63 8.05 26.21
CA GLU A 27 -15.53 9.49 26.41
C GLU A 27 -16.59 10.26 25.59
N VAL A 28 -16.90 11.45 26.03
CA VAL A 28 -17.87 12.33 25.34
C VAL A 28 -17.48 12.47 23.87
N SER A 29 -18.45 12.19 23.01
CA SER A 29 -18.27 12.34 21.56
C SER A 29 -18.23 13.83 21.17
N ILE A 30 -17.16 14.20 20.50
CA ILE A 30 -17.01 15.52 19.88
C ILE A 30 -17.08 15.41 18.37
N ASP A 31 -17.28 16.54 17.69
CA ASP A 31 -17.22 16.58 16.25
C ASP A 31 -15.76 16.58 15.79
N TYR A 32 -15.51 15.78 14.77
CA TYR A 32 -14.21 15.67 14.08
C TYR A 32 -14.35 16.05 12.62
N ARG A 33 -13.23 16.38 12.00
CA ARG A 33 -13.04 16.48 10.55
C ARG A 33 -11.80 15.72 10.15
N LEU A 34 -11.87 14.95 9.07
CA LEU A 34 -10.69 14.35 8.45
C LEU A 34 -10.15 15.31 7.40
N LYS A 35 -8.89 15.70 7.57
CA LYS A 35 -8.12 16.44 6.57
C LYS A 35 -7.13 15.49 5.92
N VAL A 36 -7.09 15.47 4.59
CA VAL A 36 -6.16 14.67 3.79
C VAL A 36 -5.33 15.60 2.93
N GLN A 37 -4.02 15.44 2.95
CA GLN A 37 -3.08 16.22 2.17
C GLN A 37 -2.17 15.29 1.38
N LEU A 38 -2.01 15.56 0.10
CA LEU A 38 -1.07 14.88 -0.79
C LEU A 38 0.07 15.81 -1.12
N TRP A 39 1.30 15.37 -0.85
CA TRP A 39 2.52 16.13 -1.06
C TRP A 39 3.41 15.42 -2.06
N ASP A 40 4.10 16.17 -2.92
CA ASP A 40 5.10 15.61 -3.82
C ASP A 40 6.47 15.39 -3.15
N ASP A 41 7.46 14.92 -3.91
CA ASP A 41 8.83 14.67 -3.44
C ASP A 41 9.59 15.93 -3.06
N ARG A 42 9.13 17.12 -3.51
CA ARG A 42 9.67 18.43 -3.16
C ARG A 42 9.00 19.03 -1.94
N LYS A 43 8.05 18.31 -1.33
CA LYS A 43 7.20 18.78 -0.23
C LYS A 43 6.30 19.95 -0.66
N GLU A 44 5.89 19.99 -1.92
CA GLU A 44 4.86 20.89 -2.42
C GLU A 44 3.48 20.23 -2.29
N LEU A 45 2.50 20.98 -1.80
CA LEU A 45 1.14 20.50 -1.63
C LEU A 45 0.47 20.34 -2.99
N VAL A 46 0.17 19.09 -3.37
CA VAL A 46 -0.52 18.76 -4.63
C VAL A 46 -2.03 18.98 -4.51
N THR A 47 -2.62 18.49 -3.41
CA THR A 47 -4.05 18.67 -3.13
C THR A 47 -4.36 18.50 -1.65
N GLU A 48 -5.49 19.08 -1.25
CA GLU A 48 -6.08 18.89 0.07
C GLU A 48 -7.56 18.54 -0.06
N LEU A 49 -8.03 17.59 0.75
CA LEU A 49 -9.42 17.22 0.91
C LEU A 49 -9.80 17.34 2.38
N ASN A 50 -11.04 17.73 2.61
CA ASN A 50 -11.61 17.74 3.94
C ASN A 50 -12.94 17.00 3.92
N SER A 51 -13.20 16.15 4.91
CA SER A 51 -14.52 15.57 5.10
C SER A 51 -15.51 16.61 5.64
N ASP A 52 -16.80 16.32 5.53
CA ASP A 52 -17.78 16.96 6.38
C ASP A 52 -17.50 16.62 7.86
N PRO A 53 -17.94 17.47 8.81
CA PRO A 53 -17.89 17.14 10.22
C PRO A 53 -18.65 15.85 10.54
N PHE A 54 -18.11 15.04 11.44
CA PHE A 54 -18.75 13.79 11.88
C PHE A 54 -18.49 13.50 13.35
N LYS A 55 -19.33 12.64 13.92
CA LYS A 55 -19.17 12.08 15.27
C LYS A 55 -19.09 10.56 15.23
N ILE A 56 -18.48 10.01 16.28
CA ILE A 56 -18.59 8.60 16.65
C ILE A 56 -19.19 8.59 18.05
N GLU A 57 -20.49 8.29 18.17
CA GLU A 57 -21.29 8.49 19.38
C GLU A 57 -20.89 7.60 20.56
N SER A 58 -20.36 6.42 20.28
CA SER A 58 -19.94 5.44 21.29
C SER A 58 -18.68 4.70 20.79
N ILE A 59 -18.22 3.71 21.53
CA ILE A 59 -17.22 2.76 21.02
C ILE A 59 -17.74 2.22 19.69
N GLY A 60 -16.96 2.43 18.62
CA GLY A 60 -17.41 2.08 17.28
C GLY A 60 -16.47 2.53 16.17
N LYS A 61 -16.99 2.48 14.95
CA LYS A 61 -16.23 2.76 13.73
C LYS A 61 -17.01 3.69 12.82
N LYS A 62 -16.31 4.67 12.25
CA LYS A 62 -16.81 5.52 11.16
C LYS A 62 -15.95 5.26 9.92
N ARG A 63 -16.61 4.96 8.79
CA ARG A 63 -15.98 4.89 7.49
C ARG A 63 -16.25 6.16 6.72
N LEU A 64 -15.20 6.69 6.10
CA LEU A 64 -15.25 7.84 5.20
C LEU A 64 -14.67 7.42 3.85
N ASP A 65 -15.38 7.73 2.78
CA ASP A 65 -14.93 7.56 1.41
C ASP A 65 -14.71 8.95 0.80
N LEU A 66 -13.50 9.19 0.30
CA LEU A 66 -13.07 10.44 -0.30
C LEU A 66 -12.45 10.16 -1.67
N SER A 67 -12.63 11.07 -2.60
CA SER A 67 -11.95 10.97 -3.90
C SER A 67 -11.54 12.34 -4.43
N ARG A 68 -10.49 12.33 -5.26
CA ARG A 68 -9.97 13.54 -5.91
C ARG A 68 -9.31 13.20 -7.23
N LEU A 69 -9.73 13.90 -8.28
CA LEU A 69 -9.02 13.89 -9.54
C LEU A 69 -7.69 14.65 -9.41
N ILE A 70 -6.59 13.98 -9.72
CA ILE A 70 -5.24 14.55 -9.75
C ILE A 70 -4.81 14.67 -11.21
N LYS A 71 -4.53 15.89 -11.62
CA LYS A 71 -4.13 16.16 -13.02
C LYS A 71 -2.67 15.80 -13.24
N ASN A 72 -2.45 14.95 -14.24
CA ASN A 72 -1.14 14.52 -14.72
C ASN A 72 -0.11 14.23 -13.60
N PRO A 73 -0.43 13.36 -12.61
CA PRO A 73 0.55 13.01 -11.58
C PRO A 73 1.73 12.27 -12.19
N LYS A 74 2.90 12.39 -11.57
CA LYS A 74 4.04 11.52 -11.88
C LYS A 74 3.67 10.09 -11.52
N LYS A 75 3.82 9.17 -12.48
CA LYS A 75 3.46 7.76 -12.29
C LYS A 75 4.61 7.01 -11.64
N TRP A 76 4.24 6.05 -10.80
CA TRP A 76 5.17 5.06 -10.30
C TRP A 76 5.40 3.99 -11.37
N THR A 77 6.67 3.67 -11.60
CA THR A 77 7.11 2.54 -12.41
C THR A 77 8.29 1.87 -11.74
N SER A 78 8.67 0.66 -12.19
CA SER A 78 9.87 0.00 -11.67
C SER A 78 11.18 0.74 -12.01
N GLU A 79 11.19 1.55 -13.05
CA GLU A 79 12.34 2.35 -13.47
C GLU A 79 12.37 3.73 -12.81
N THR A 80 11.20 4.29 -12.57
CA THR A 80 11.02 5.61 -11.93
C THR A 80 9.97 5.51 -10.83
N PRO A 81 10.35 4.97 -9.66
CA PRO A 81 9.42 4.70 -8.56
C PRO A 81 9.04 5.99 -7.81
N TYR A 82 8.28 6.85 -8.48
CA TYR A 82 7.89 8.12 -7.89
C TYR A 82 6.81 7.94 -6.83
N LEU A 83 7.09 8.44 -5.62
CA LEU A 83 6.18 8.34 -4.48
C LEU A 83 5.79 9.73 -3.97
N TYR A 84 4.51 9.86 -3.68
CA TYR A 84 3.92 10.98 -2.96
C TYR A 84 3.80 10.64 -1.48
N THR A 85 3.75 11.66 -0.64
CA THR A 85 3.40 11.53 0.78
C THR A 85 1.93 11.89 0.98
N LEU A 86 1.16 10.97 1.53
CA LEU A 86 -0.24 11.15 1.90
C LEU A 86 -0.33 11.28 3.42
N LYS A 87 -0.69 12.47 3.92
CA LYS A 87 -0.96 12.71 5.34
C LYS A 87 -2.47 12.80 5.55
N MET A 88 -2.98 12.06 6.53
CA MET A 88 -4.36 12.10 6.99
C MET A 88 -4.38 12.52 8.45
N SER A 89 -5.04 13.64 8.76
CA SER A 89 -5.13 14.20 10.10
C SER A 89 -6.58 14.23 10.56
N LEU A 90 -6.86 13.64 11.71
CA LEU A 90 -8.14 13.76 12.39
C LEU A 90 -8.10 15.03 13.24
N LEU A 91 -8.91 16.02 12.87
CA LEU A 91 -8.93 17.32 13.52
C LEU A 91 -10.21 17.47 14.36
N THR A 92 -10.09 18.12 15.50
CA THR A 92 -11.22 18.68 16.24
C THR A 92 -11.74 19.93 15.54
N MET A 93 -12.93 20.40 15.90
CA MET A 93 -13.55 21.55 15.21
C MET A 93 -12.85 22.89 15.47
N ASP A 94 -12.04 23.00 16.49
CA ASP A 94 -11.14 24.14 16.74
C ASP A 94 -9.79 24.04 15.98
N GLY A 95 -9.61 22.95 15.21
CA GLY A 95 -8.43 22.74 14.35
C GLY A 95 -7.26 22.03 15.03
N ALA A 96 -7.39 21.57 16.27
CA ALA A 96 -6.34 20.78 16.92
C ALA A 96 -6.25 19.38 16.26
N GLU A 97 -5.03 18.90 16.03
CA GLU A 97 -4.79 17.56 15.54
C GLU A 97 -4.93 16.56 16.69
N HIS A 98 -5.93 15.65 16.56
CA HIS A 98 -6.23 14.62 17.55
C HIS A 98 -5.47 13.33 17.26
N ASP A 99 -5.34 12.99 15.97
CA ASP A 99 -4.58 11.83 15.49
C ASP A 99 -4.11 12.08 14.06
N ALA A 100 -3.03 11.44 13.65
CA ALA A 100 -2.53 11.54 12.29
C ALA A 100 -1.83 10.28 11.84
N ILE A 101 -1.94 9.99 10.55
CA ILE A 101 -1.20 8.94 9.87
C ILE A 101 -0.58 9.49 8.59
N GLU A 102 0.65 9.06 8.32
CA GLU A 102 1.36 9.40 7.10
C GLU A 102 1.77 8.12 6.38
N THR A 103 1.61 8.08 5.07
CA THR A 103 2.02 6.96 4.23
C THR A 103 2.53 7.45 2.89
N ARG A 104 3.35 6.65 2.22
CA ARG A 104 3.79 6.93 0.85
C ARG A 104 2.93 6.15 -0.13
N MET A 105 2.71 6.72 -1.30
CA MET A 105 1.91 6.10 -2.35
C MET A 105 2.38 6.54 -3.75
N GLY A 106 2.24 5.66 -4.72
CA GLY A 106 2.50 5.97 -6.14
C GLY A 106 1.22 5.93 -6.97
N PHE A 107 1.14 6.76 -7.99
CA PHE A 107 0.08 6.66 -8.99
C PHE A 107 0.46 5.61 -10.02
N LYS A 108 -0.30 4.53 -10.05
CA LYS A 108 -0.10 3.43 -11.01
C LYS A 108 -1.41 2.71 -11.27
N GLU A 109 -1.47 2.07 -12.41
CA GLU A 109 -2.51 1.11 -12.75
C GLU A 109 -1.90 -0.15 -13.32
N THR A 110 -2.36 -1.30 -12.85
CA THR A 110 -1.95 -2.61 -13.35
C THR A 110 -3.14 -3.31 -13.98
N GLU A 111 -2.94 -3.86 -15.16
CA GLU A 111 -4.00 -4.49 -15.94
C GLU A 111 -3.54 -5.85 -16.45
N ILE A 112 -4.51 -6.77 -16.63
CA ILE A 112 -4.32 -8.01 -17.36
C ILE A 112 -5.12 -7.88 -18.66
N ARG A 113 -4.44 -7.96 -19.81
CA ARG A 113 -5.05 -7.96 -21.13
C ARG A 113 -4.64 -9.24 -21.86
N GLY A 114 -5.61 -10.13 -22.06
CA GLY A 114 -5.30 -11.47 -22.56
C GLY A 114 -4.42 -12.24 -21.59
N GLU A 115 -3.21 -12.59 -22.01
CA GLU A 115 -2.23 -13.35 -21.22
C GLU A 115 -1.07 -12.48 -20.69
N ALA A 116 -1.20 -11.16 -20.75
CA ALA A 116 -0.10 -10.25 -20.43
C ALA A 116 -0.47 -9.21 -19.38
N PHE A 117 0.53 -8.83 -18.57
CA PHE A 117 0.45 -7.73 -17.61
C PHE A 117 0.83 -6.40 -18.26
N TYR A 118 0.12 -5.36 -17.89
CA TYR A 118 0.42 -3.98 -18.25
C TYR A 118 0.53 -3.11 -17.01
N LEU A 119 1.47 -2.18 -17.03
CA LEU A 119 1.62 -1.11 -16.06
C LEU A 119 1.45 0.22 -16.77
N ASN A 120 0.48 1.03 -16.34
CA ASN A 120 0.19 2.34 -16.92
C ASN A 120 0.07 2.27 -18.48
N GLY A 121 -0.63 1.21 -18.96
CA GLY A 121 -0.82 0.95 -20.39
C GLY A 121 0.36 0.34 -21.14
N VAL A 122 1.53 0.18 -20.50
CA VAL A 122 2.73 -0.39 -21.11
C VAL A 122 2.89 -1.86 -20.73
N LEU A 123 3.19 -2.72 -21.71
CA LEU A 123 3.44 -4.15 -21.47
C LEU A 123 4.55 -4.35 -20.44
N LEU A 124 4.22 -5.04 -19.36
CA LEU A 124 5.16 -5.34 -18.27
C LEU A 124 5.76 -6.74 -18.44
N LYS A 125 7.07 -6.80 -18.56
CA LYS A 125 7.82 -8.06 -18.44
C LYS A 125 8.34 -8.20 -17.01
N VAL A 126 7.83 -9.19 -16.28
CA VAL A 126 8.26 -9.48 -14.92
C VAL A 126 9.57 -10.28 -14.96
N ASN A 127 10.61 -9.72 -14.33
CA ASN A 127 11.89 -10.38 -14.06
C ASN A 127 12.06 -10.47 -12.55
N ALA A 128 11.72 -11.63 -11.97
CA ALA A 128 11.57 -11.82 -10.53
C ALA A 128 12.57 -12.81 -9.95
N GLN A 129 12.91 -12.61 -8.69
CA GLN A 129 13.67 -13.52 -7.85
C GLN A 129 12.82 -13.96 -6.65
N ASN A 130 12.92 -15.21 -6.23
CA ASN A 130 12.37 -15.67 -4.95
C ASN A 130 13.23 -15.16 -3.80
N SER A 131 12.59 -14.74 -2.71
CA SER A 131 13.30 -14.25 -1.53
C SER A 131 12.68 -14.81 -0.26
N HIS A 132 13.52 -15.41 0.58
CA HIS A 132 13.19 -15.70 1.96
C HIS A 132 13.62 -14.55 2.86
N MET A 133 12.85 -14.28 3.92
CA MET A 133 13.24 -13.34 4.98
C MET A 133 14.29 -14.02 5.88
N GLN A 134 15.53 -14.13 5.39
CA GLN A 134 16.60 -14.86 6.09
C GLN A 134 17.95 -14.14 5.96
N HIS A 135 18.67 -14.09 7.08
CA HIS A 135 20.03 -13.59 7.14
C HIS A 135 20.93 -14.60 7.86
N PRO A 136 22.18 -14.84 7.44
CA PRO A 136 23.04 -15.87 8.01
C PRO A 136 23.31 -15.72 9.51
N GLU A 137 23.33 -14.50 10.02
CA GLU A 137 23.59 -14.22 11.44
C GLU A 137 22.33 -13.88 12.23
N MET A 138 21.33 -13.25 11.58
CA MET A 138 20.13 -12.72 12.25
C MET A 138 18.91 -13.65 12.11
N GLY A 139 19.02 -14.73 11.34
CA GLY A 139 17.87 -15.60 11.04
C GLY A 139 16.77 -14.83 10.33
N HIS A 140 15.54 -14.88 10.87
CA HIS A 140 14.38 -14.16 10.32
C HIS A 140 14.25 -12.70 10.79
N ALA A 141 15.15 -12.22 11.67
CA ALA A 141 15.10 -10.84 12.18
C ALA A 141 15.72 -9.85 11.17
N MET A 142 15.06 -9.69 10.04
CA MET A 142 15.49 -8.77 8.97
C MET A 142 15.38 -7.31 9.40
N THR A 143 16.50 -6.59 9.33
CA THR A 143 16.51 -5.13 9.54
C THR A 143 16.29 -4.39 8.23
N GLU A 144 15.94 -3.11 8.31
CA GLU A 144 15.79 -2.25 7.14
C GLU A 144 17.06 -2.24 6.28
N ASP A 145 18.25 -2.14 6.89
CA ASP A 145 19.53 -2.09 6.18
C ASP A 145 19.81 -3.38 5.38
N ILE A 146 19.43 -4.54 5.93
CA ILE A 146 19.57 -5.83 5.25
C ILE A 146 18.66 -5.85 4.02
N ILE A 147 17.38 -5.46 4.18
CA ILE A 147 16.42 -5.43 3.08
C ILE A 147 16.88 -4.46 1.98
N ARG A 148 17.35 -3.26 2.34
CA ARG A 148 17.89 -2.28 1.39
C ARG A 148 19.03 -2.86 0.57
N LYS A 149 19.97 -3.55 1.22
CA LYS A 149 21.09 -4.17 0.54
C LYS A 149 20.63 -5.27 -0.44
N ASP A 150 19.68 -6.10 -0.04
CA ASP A 150 19.12 -7.12 -0.93
C ASP A 150 18.44 -6.48 -2.16
N PHE A 151 17.67 -5.40 -1.98
CA PHE A 151 17.01 -4.69 -3.07
C PHE A 151 18.00 -3.96 -3.99
N GLU A 152 19.06 -3.39 -3.45
CA GLU A 152 20.17 -2.83 -4.24
C GLU A 152 20.79 -3.90 -5.16
N ILE A 153 21.02 -5.10 -4.65
CA ILE A 153 21.53 -6.21 -5.44
C ILE A 153 20.52 -6.61 -6.52
N LEU A 154 19.23 -6.75 -6.18
CA LEU A 154 18.19 -7.05 -7.17
C LEU A 154 18.19 -6.02 -8.30
N LYS A 155 18.24 -4.74 -7.98
CA LYS A 155 18.27 -3.66 -8.98
C LYS A 155 19.54 -3.69 -9.82
N GLN A 156 20.72 -3.97 -9.24
CA GLN A 156 21.97 -4.12 -9.98
C GLN A 156 21.91 -5.24 -11.03
N PHE A 157 21.14 -6.29 -10.77
CA PHE A 157 20.90 -7.39 -11.71
C PHE A 157 19.64 -7.22 -12.57
N ASN A 158 19.07 -6.02 -12.62
CA ASN A 158 17.87 -5.66 -13.43
C ASN A 158 16.62 -6.49 -13.06
N PHE A 159 16.48 -6.91 -11.82
CA PHE A 159 15.22 -7.44 -11.34
C PHE A 159 14.24 -6.29 -11.11
N ASN A 160 12.98 -6.50 -11.48
CA ASN A 160 11.88 -5.56 -11.24
C ASN A 160 10.81 -6.13 -10.32
N ALA A 161 10.97 -7.38 -9.87
CA ALA A 161 10.02 -8.03 -8.99
C ALA A 161 10.69 -9.00 -8.03
N VAL A 162 10.00 -9.30 -6.94
CA VAL A 162 10.40 -10.29 -5.94
C VAL A 162 9.17 -11.09 -5.50
N ARG A 163 9.34 -12.39 -5.28
CA ARG A 163 8.32 -13.23 -4.68
C ARG A 163 8.71 -13.55 -3.24
N THR A 164 7.82 -13.25 -2.30
CA THR A 164 8.03 -13.50 -0.87
C THR A 164 7.77 -14.96 -0.53
N SER A 165 8.72 -15.81 -0.85
CA SER A 165 8.58 -17.25 -0.63
C SER A 165 8.96 -17.64 0.81
N HIS A 166 8.07 -18.26 1.63
CA HIS A 166 6.69 -18.58 1.28
C HIS A 166 5.72 -18.05 2.34
N TYR A 167 5.84 -16.78 2.69
CA TYR A 167 5.08 -16.13 3.76
C TYR A 167 5.10 -14.61 3.58
N PRO A 168 4.13 -13.88 4.18
CA PRO A 168 4.12 -12.42 4.11
C PRO A 168 5.40 -11.82 4.72
N PRO A 169 5.98 -10.81 4.09
CA PRO A 169 7.15 -10.13 4.62
C PRO A 169 6.75 -9.14 5.72
N VAL A 170 7.74 -8.56 6.39
CA VAL A 170 7.50 -7.41 7.28
C VAL A 170 7.04 -6.19 6.48
N ASN A 171 6.21 -5.33 7.07
CA ASN A 171 5.67 -4.15 6.37
C ASN A 171 6.75 -3.28 5.75
N LYS A 172 7.89 -3.12 6.43
CA LYS A 172 9.03 -2.35 5.91
C LYS A 172 9.56 -2.86 4.57
N TYR A 173 9.47 -4.16 4.32
CA TYR A 173 9.83 -4.76 3.04
C TYR A 173 8.97 -4.23 1.89
N LEU A 174 7.65 -4.12 2.11
CA LEU A 174 6.73 -3.60 1.11
C LEU A 174 6.94 -2.10 0.86
N GLU A 175 7.17 -1.32 1.92
CA GLU A 175 7.49 0.11 1.81
C GLU A 175 8.78 0.35 1.01
N LEU A 176 9.80 -0.47 1.25
CA LEU A 176 11.05 -0.41 0.50
C LEU A 176 10.88 -0.91 -0.94
N ALA A 177 10.05 -1.91 -1.18
CA ALA A 177 9.76 -2.36 -2.55
C ALA A 177 9.13 -1.23 -3.38
N ASP A 178 8.21 -0.47 -2.81
CA ASP A 178 7.66 0.73 -3.46
C ASP A 178 8.76 1.78 -3.76
N GLU A 179 9.69 1.97 -2.82
CA GLU A 179 10.81 2.93 -2.95
C GLU A 179 11.82 2.52 -4.03
N TYR A 180 12.15 1.23 -4.08
CA TYR A 180 13.12 0.69 -5.05
C TYR A 180 12.51 0.36 -6.41
N GLY A 181 11.20 0.46 -6.57
CA GLY A 181 10.52 0.11 -7.82
C GLY A 181 10.46 -1.40 -8.05
N LEU A 182 10.17 -2.16 -7.02
CA LEU A 182 10.02 -3.61 -7.11
C LEU A 182 8.53 -3.99 -6.98
N PHE A 183 8.05 -4.79 -7.93
CA PHE A 183 6.79 -5.50 -7.74
C PHE A 183 6.97 -6.61 -6.72
N VAL A 184 5.96 -6.85 -5.91
CA VAL A 184 5.96 -7.93 -4.93
C VAL A 184 4.87 -8.93 -5.27
N ILE A 185 5.25 -10.20 -5.42
CA ILE A 185 4.32 -11.33 -5.42
C ILE A 185 4.25 -11.80 -3.97
N ASP A 186 3.29 -11.24 -3.23
CA ASP A 186 3.12 -11.50 -1.81
C ASP A 186 2.40 -12.83 -1.60
N GLU A 187 3.03 -13.71 -0.81
CA GLU A 187 2.46 -15.01 -0.48
C GLU A 187 1.82 -15.00 0.91
N ALA A 188 0.55 -15.39 0.96
CA ALA A 188 -0.09 -15.74 2.22
C ALA A 188 0.65 -16.93 2.85
N GLY A 189 0.97 -16.87 4.15
CA GLY A 189 1.75 -17.89 4.87
C GLY A 189 1.04 -19.26 4.97
N VAL A 190 0.64 -19.82 3.84
CA VAL A 190 -0.10 -21.08 3.73
C VAL A 190 0.65 -22.02 2.79
N GLU A 191 1.94 -22.24 3.05
CA GLU A 191 2.67 -23.27 2.35
C GLU A 191 2.20 -24.66 2.82
N ALA A 192 1.72 -25.46 1.86
CA ALA A 192 1.20 -26.80 2.11
C ALA A 192 1.97 -27.85 1.28
N HIS A 193 3.30 -27.76 1.30
CA HIS A 193 4.16 -28.65 0.54
C HIS A 193 3.85 -30.13 0.83
N ALA A 194 3.63 -30.91 -0.22
CA ALA A 194 3.19 -32.31 -0.19
C ALA A 194 1.81 -32.55 0.51
N THR A 195 1.07 -31.48 0.83
CA THR A 195 -0.26 -31.53 1.44
C THR A 195 -1.26 -30.64 0.71
N GLU A 196 -1.11 -30.49 -0.59
CA GLU A 196 -1.89 -29.59 -1.45
C GLU A 196 -3.41 -29.88 -1.40
N PHE A 197 -3.80 -31.08 -0.98
CA PHE A 197 -5.20 -31.44 -0.78
C PHE A 197 -5.89 -30.57 0.29
N VAL A 198 -5.14 -29.93 1.20
CA VAL A 198 -5.69 -29.04 2.25
C VAL A 198 -6.48 -27.90 1.63
N SER A 199 -6.01 -27.33 0.50
CA SER A 199 -6.70 -26.24 -0.20
C SER A 199 -8.07 -26.66 -0.80
N LYS A 200 -8.33 -27.96 -0.91
CA LYS A 200 -9.59 -28.52 -1.43
C LYS A 200 -10.61 -28.84 -0.33
N LYS A 201 -10.26 -28.62 0.92
CA LYS A 201 -11.09 -28.95 2.07
C LYS A 201 -11.80 -27.72 2.61
N PRO A 202 -13.15 -27.69 2.61
CA PRO A 202 -13.93 -26.53 3.05
C PRO A 202 -13.62 -26.06 4.48
N GLU A 203 -13.24 -26.96 5.39
CA GLU A 203 -12.90 -26.67 6.76
C GLU A 203 -11.71 -25.72 6.93
N PHE A 204 -10.83 -25.59 5.92
CA PHE A 204 -9.69 -24.67 5.96
C PHE A 204 -9.96 -23.33 5.26
N THR A 205 -11.16 -23.12 4.69
CA THR A 205 -11.49 -21.93 3.90
C THR A 205 -11.30 -20.63 4.69
N GLU A 206 -11.78 -20.60 5.93
CA GLU A 206 -11.65 -19.38 6.76
C GLU A 206 -10.18 -19.10 7.12
N MET A 207 -9.40 -20.13 7.43
CA MET A 207 -7.96 -19.99 7.69
C MET A 207 -7.23 -19.37 6.47
N TYR A 208 -7.61 -19.76 5.23
CA TYR A 208 -7.02 -19.17 4.03
C TYR A 208 -7.42 -17.72 3.80
N LYS A 209 -8.63 -17.33 4.24
CA LYS A 209 -9.10 -15.94 4.12
C LYS A 209 -8.50 -15.00 5.17
N GLU A 210 -8.11 -15.53 6.32
CA GLU A 210 -7.58 -14.75 7.44
C GLU A 210 -6.06 -14.50 7.32
N ARG A 211 -5.41 -15.16 6.39
CA ARG A 211 -3.96 -15.06 6.13
C ARG A 211 -3.65 -14.26 4.88
#